data_947af36b2a9710e233ad2911d9f1950b
#
_entry.id   947af36b2a9710e233ad2911d9f1950b
#
_cell.length_a   1.000
_cell.length_b   1.000
_cell.length_c   1.000
_cell.angle_alpha   90.00
_cell.angle_beta   90.00
_cell.angle_gamma   90.00
#
_symmetry.space_group_name_H-M   'P 1'
#
loop_
_entity.id
_entity.type
_entity.pdbx_description
1 polymer ?
#
loop_
_entity_poly.entity_id
_entity_poly.type
_entity_poly.pdbx_seq_one_letter_code
_entity_poly.pdbx_strand_id
1 'polypeptide(L)'
;MRRGLFIVAVVAALVVVPAASALLSQHGVKTSGLYEQLPAAETDVTTQYFAWAQNSRSHRNHFDAFLTRTGDPRVRLNATGEGFIGGIDPPMVVYQQVRNGRSNLKLYNADTQARTDPPAGVNTAHWEWEPSISGDWLFFARQTSSSQFVILHSLTTPTEVILDQGRRFRHAGQVNGDFAAWTRCTKTTCNVVRRQISTVTDTVLQKPSTRYQYGGAVTETGIVYVARSGPKCGANVKVVRYFGATDPAGGTIVADLGANGRDFWSAYARDNDDGSVDVFYDRYLCGKTTSDIYRIHDPHPGP
;
A
#
# COMPACT_ATOMS: atom_id res chain seq x y z
N MET A 1 56.21 21.70 48.84
CA MET A 1 55.04 20.80 48.94
C MET A 1 54.01 21.25 47.92
N ARG A 2 53.88 20.57 46.78
CA ARG A 2 52.89 20.84 45.74
C ARG A 2 51.76 19.84 45.89
N ARG A 3 50.56 20.32 46.24
CA ARG A 3 49.32 19.53 46.32
C ARG A 3 48.74 19.40 44.89
N GLY A 4 48.83 18.20 44.34
CA GLY A 4 48.13 17.89 43.07
C GLY A 4 46.63 17.66 43.32
N LEU A 5 45.81 18.41 42.61
CA LEU A 5 44.37 18.27 42.59
C LEU A 5 43.98 17.23 41.52
N PHE A 6 43.49 16.08 41.96
CA PHE A 6 42.95 15.08 41.03
C PHE A 6 41.48 15.40 40.78
N ILE A 7 41.15 15.82 39.54
CA ILE A 7 39.77 15.96 39.08
C ILE A 7 39.34 14.61 38.54
N VAL A 8 38.43 13.92 39.25
CA VAL A 8 37.76 12.72 38.77
C VAL A 8 36.58 13.14 37.89
N ALA A 9 36.73 13.03 36.59
CA ALA A 9 35.60 13.22 35.64
C ALA A 9 34.70 11.97 35.69
N VAL A 10 33.52 12.11 36.26
CA VAL A 10 32.47 11.08 36.17
C VAL A 10 31.80 11.24 34.81
N VAL A 11 32.10 10.34 33.87
CA VAL A 11 31.38 10.23 32.61
C VAL A 11 30.08 9.46 32.90
N ALA A 12 28.97 10.19 33.01
CA ALA A 12 27.65 9.55 33.02
C ALA A 12 27.34 9.03 31.61
N ALA A 13 27.46 7.74 31.43
CA ALA A 13 26.97 7.08 30.21
C ALA A 13 25.43 7.15 30.22
N LEU A 14 24.86 8.02 29.39
CA LEU A 14 23.44 7.99 29.09
C LEU A 14 23.15 6.67 28.34
N VAL A 15 22.57 5.71 29.05
CA VAL A 15 21.98 4.52 28.43
C VAL A 15 20.69 4.99 27.78
N VAL A 16 20.73 5.25 26.47
CA VAL A 16 19.54 5.43 25.66
C VAL A 16 18.85 4.06 25.57
N VAL A 17 17.90 3.82 26.45
CA VAL A 17 17.02 2.66 26.32
C VAL A 17 16.14 2.92 25.09
N PRO A 18 16.21 2.09 24.03
CA PRO A 18 15.30 2.26 22.91
C PRO A 18 13.88 2.12 23.43
N ALA A 19 13.06 3.14 23.25
CA ALA A 19 11.66 3.07 23.56
C ALA A 19 11.07 1.91 22.78
N ALA A 20 10.56 0.90 23.48
CA ALA A 20 9.82 -0.18 22.86
C ALA A 20 8.64 0.46 22.12
N SER A 21 8.63 0.38 20.79
CA SER A 21 7.54 0.90 19.97
C SER A 21 6.25 0.22 20.40
N ALA A 22 5.35 0.97 21.01
CA ALA A 22 4.02 0.45 21.35
C ALA A 22 3.29 0.12 20.05
N LEU A 23 2.65 -1.05 20.00
CA LEU A 23 1.79 -1.41 18.89
C LEU A 23 0.63 -0.41 18.82
N LEU A 24 0.35 0.10 17.63
CA LEU A 24 -0.73 1.03 17.40
C LEU A 24 -2.08 0.32 17.40
N SER A 25 -3.10 1.00 17.85
CA SER A 25 -4.47 0.48 17.86
C SER A 25 -5.00 0.31 16.44
N GLN A 26 -5.67 -0.81 16.20
CA GLN A 26 -6.32 -1.13 14.94
C GLN A 26 -7.82 -0.87 15.05
N HIS A 27 -8.35 -0.02 14.19
CA HIS A 27 -9.77 0.32 14.16
C HIS A 27 -10.44 -0.27 12.92
N GLY A 28 -11.54 -0.98 13.10
CA GLY A 28 -12.37 -1.48 12.00
C GLY A 28 -13.04 -0.32 11.26
N VAL A 29 -12.77 -0.15 9.97
CA VAL A 29 -13.37 0.88 9.11
C VAL A 29 -14.55 0.31 8.36
N LYS A 30 -14.42 -0.91 7.86
CA LYS A 30 -15.48 -1.64 7.18
C LYS A 30 -15.46 -3.10 7.58
N THR A 31 -16.51 -3.53 8.27
CA THR A 31 -16.65 -4.86 8.85
C THR A 31 -17.99 -5.46 8.45
N SER A 32 -18.17 -5.68 7.14
CA SER A 32 -19.48 -6.08 6.60
C SER A 32 -19.71 -7.59 6.58
N GLY A 33 -18.70 -8.38 6.93
CA GLY A 33 -18.75 -9.84 6.84
C GLY A 33 -18.80 -10.36 5.41
N LEU A 34 -18.34 -9.55 4.44
CA LEU A 34 -18.17 -9.92 3.03
C LEU A 34 -16.69 -10.17 2.74
N TYR A 35 -16.40 -10.69 1.55
CA TYR A 35 -15.05 -11.11 1.18
C TYR A 35 -14.34 -10.06 0.35
N GLU A 36 -13.05 -9.93 0.57
CA GLU A 36 -12.07 -9.05 -0.08
C GLU A 36 -12.49 -7.59 -0.19
N GLN A 37 -11.80 -6.76 0.54
CA GLN A 37 -12.02 -5.34 0.62
C GLN A 37 -10.68 -4.67 0.44
N LEU A 38 -10.34 -4.31 -0.79
CA LEU A 38 -9.11 -3.60 -1.11
C LEU A 38 -9.35 -2.11 -0.86
N PRO A 39 -8.70 -1.47 0.13
CA PRO A 39 -8.99 -0.10 0.49
C PRO A 39 -8.12 0.89 -0.26
N ALA A 40 -8.67 2.08 -0.48
CA ALA A 40 -7.92 3.30 -0.71
C ALA A 40 -8.69 4.45 -0.04
N ALA A 41 -8.00 5.36 0.60
CA ALA A 41 -8.63 6.44 1.36
C ALA A 41 -7.81 7.73 1.29
N GLU A 42 -8.50 8.82 1.01
CA GLU A 42 -7.97 10.17 1.04
C GLU A 42 -8.89 11.10 1.83
N THR A 43 -8.32 12.12 2.40
CA THR A 43 -9.07 13.20 3.04
C THR A 43 -8.46 14.54 2.65
N ASP A 44 -9.31 15.48 2.34
CA ASP A 44 -8.96 16.88 2.46
C ASP A 44 -9.52 17.44 3.78
N VAL A 45 -9.36 18.72 4.02
CA VAL A 45 -9.83 19.38 5.25
C VAL A 45 -11.34 19.28 5.44
N THR A 46 -12.10 19.08 4.37
CA THR A 46 -13.56 19.14 4.36
C THR A 46 -14.23 17.87 3.87
N THR A 47 -13.53 17.08 3.07
CA THR A 47 -14.09 15.94 2.35
C THR A 47 -13.22 14.71 2.52
N GLN A 48 -13.80 13.64 3.00
CA GLN A 48 -13.12 12.35 3.09
C GLN A 48 -13.59 11.43 1.96
N TYR A 49 -12.64 10.89 1.22
CA TYR A 49 -12.86 9.86 0.21
C TYR A 49 -12.47 8.50 0.78
N PHE A 50 -13.31 7.51 0.54
CA PHE A 50 -13.00 6.13 0.87
C PHE A 50 -13.50 5.20 -0.21
N ALA A 51 -12.61 4.40 -0.78
CA ALA A 51 -12.94 3.43 -1.81
C ALA A 51 -12.52 2.03 -1.40
N TRP A 52 -13.29 1.03 -1.85
CA TRP A 52 -13.02 -0.38 -1.58
C TRP A 52 -13.60 -1.26 -2.67
N ALA A 53 -13.08 -2.48 -2.80
CA ALA A 53 -13.71 -3.54 -3.57
C ALA A 53 -14.38 -4.54 -2.64
N GLN A 54 -15.54 -5.06 -3.03
CA GLN A 54 -16.32 -5.95 -2.19
C GLN A 54 -17.14 -6.90 -3.04
N ASN A 55 -17.18 -8.19 -2.69
CA ASN A 55 -18.14 -9.11 -3.28
C ASN A 55 -19.55 -8.93 -2.69
N SER A 56 -20.54 -9.57 -3.28
CA SER A 56 -21.89 -9.64 -2.72
C SER A 56 -22.16 -11.03 -2.15
N ARG A 57 -23.14 -11.12 -1.24
CA ARG A 57 -23.59 -12.42 -0.68
C ARG A 57 -24.12 -13.37 -1.74
N SER A 58 -24.75 -12.83 -2.80
CA SER A 58 -25.31 -13.61 -3.91
C SER A 58 -24.28 -13.99 -4.96
N HIS A 59 -23.15 -13.25 -5.07
CA HIS A 59 -22.11 -13.45 -6.07
C HIS A 59 -20.73 -13.38 -5.43
N ARG A 60 -20.37 -14.45 -4.72
CA ARG A 60 -19.12 -14.50 -3.92
C ARG A 60 -17.82 -14.36 -4.74
N ASN A 61 -17.88 -14.67 -6.02
CA ASN A 61 -16.74 -14.56 -6.94
C ASN A 61 -16.83 -13.33 -7.85
N HIS A 62 -17.67 -12.36 -7.51
CA HIS A 62 -17.83 -11.16 -8.29
C HIS A 62 -17.63 -9.94 -7.39
N PHE A 63 -16.63 -9.15 -7.69
CA PHE A 63 -16.26 -7.95 -6.95
C PHE A 63 -16.80 -6.70 -7.63
N ASP A 64 -17.27 -5.77 -6.83
CA ASP A 64 -17.63 -4.43 -7.24
C ASP A 64 -16.74 -3.42 -6.52
N ALA A 65 -16.26 -2.43 -7.27
CA ALA A 65 -15.55 -1.28 -6.73
C ALA A 65 -16.54 -0.19 -6.31
N PHE A 66 -16.34 0.35 -5.13
CA PHE A 66 -17.18 1.38 -4.53
C PHE A 66 -16.37 2.59 -4.09
N LEU A 67 -17.03 3.74 -4.11
CA LEU A 67 -16.55 4.99 -3.56
C LEU A 67 -17.60 5.59 -2.66
N THR A 68 -17.20 6.16 -1.52
CA THR A 68 -17.97 7.13 -0.75
C THR A 68 -17.16 8.42 -0.63
N ARG A 69 -17.87 9.53 -0.60
CA ARG A 69 -17.35 10.86 -0.27
C ARG A 69 -18.24 11.42 0.85
N THR A 70 -17.65 12.17 1.79
CA THR A 70 -18.42 12.75 2.89
C THR A 70 -19.63 13.53 2.37
N GLY A 71 -20.82 13.20 2.87
CA GLY A 71 -22.09 13.81 2.45
C GLY A 71 -22.72 13.21 1.20
N ASP A 72 -22.01 12.37 0.45
CA ASP A 72 -22.54 11.76 -0.78
C ASP A 72 -22.97 10.30 -0.59
N PRO A 73 -23.94 9.82 -1.37
CA PRO A 73 -24.29 8.41 -1.38
C PRO A 73 -23.16 7.57 -1.96
N ARG A 74 -23.10 6.31 -1.53
CA ARG A 74 -22.16 5.33 -2.10
C ARG A 74 -22.37 5.16 -3.60
N VAL A 75 -21.28 5.26 -4.37
CA VAL A 75 -21.25 5.05 -5.81
C VAL A 75 -20.58 3.71 -6.13
N ARG A 76 -21.18 2.91 -7.01
CA ARG A 76 -20.52 1.77 -7.64
C ARG A 76 -19.75 2.24 -8.87
N LEU A 77 -18.45 1.95 -8.94
CA LEU A 77 -17.57 2.46 -9.99
C LEU A 77 -17.63 1.62 -11.27
N ASN A 78 -17.60 0.29 -11.15
CA ASN A 78 -17.70 -0.59 -12.32
C ASN A 78 -19.15 -0.81 -12.72
N ALA A 79 -19.53 -0.35 -13.91
CA ALA A 79 -20.87 -0.55 -14.45
C ALA A 79 -21.11 -2.02 -14.83
N THR A 80 -20.06 -2.71 -15.30
CA THR A 80 -20.11 -4.11 -15.75
C THR A 80 -18.81 -4.83 -15.38
N GLY A 81 -18.84 -6.18 -15.36
CA GLY A 81 -17.66 -6.96 -14.97
C GLY A 81 -17.31 -6.81 -13.51
N GLU A 82 -16.14 -7.25 -13.13
CA GLU A 82 -15.60 -7.09 -11.77
C GLU A 82 -14.81 -5.80 -11.64
N GLY A 83 -14.84 -5.20 -10.46
CA GLY A 83 -14.11 -3.98 -10.13
C GLY A 83 -13.26 -4.14 -8.87
N PHE A 84 -11.99 -3.74 -8.96
CA PHE A 84 -11.04 -3.72 -7.83
C PHE A 84 -10.46 -2.32 -7.70
N ILE A 85 -10.41 -1.82 -6.48
CA ILE A 85 -9.87 -0.48 -6.22
C ILE A 85 -8.35 -0.50 -6.37
N GLY A 86 -7.83 0.62 -6.88
CA GLY A 86 -6.40 0.89 -6.93
C GLY A 86 -6.03 2.02 -5.97
N GLY A 87 -6.35 3.24 -6.31
CA GLY A 87 -5.95 4.41 -5.54
C GLY A 87 -6.88 5.60 -5.75
N ILE A 88 -6.69 6.60 -4.92
CA ILE A 88 -7.42 7.87 -4.95
C ILE A 88 -6.40 9.01 -4.94
N ASP A 89 -6.63 9.98 -5.79
CA ASP A 89 -6.01 11.31 -5.73
C ASP A 89 -7.11 12.31 -6.12
N PRO A 90 -7.76 12.92 -5.13
CA PRO A 90 -8.99 13.66 -5.35
C PRO A 90 -8.89 14.73 -6.43
N PRO A 91 -9.90 14.85 -7.32
CA PRO A 91 -11.15 14.07 -7.34
C PRO A 91 -11.05 12.73 -8.11
N MET A 92 -9.87 12.29 -8.49
CA MET A 92 -9.66 11.11 -9.33
C MET A 92 -9.54 9.83 -8.52
N VAL A 93 -10.20 8.78 -9.00
CA VAL A 93 -10.09 7.41 -8.49
C VAL A 93 -9.70 6.51 -9.65
N VAL A 94 -8.69 5.66 -9.44
CA VAL A 94 -8.34 4.62 -10.38
C VAL A 94 -8.81 3.26 -9.87
N TYR A 95 -9.35 2.45 -10.78
CA TYR A 95 -9.77 1.09 -10.47
C TYR A 95 -9.49 0.14 -11.63
N GLN A 96 -9.30 -1.12 -11.32
CA GLN A 96 -9.18 -2.21 -12.26
C GLN A 96 -10.57 -2.73 -12.60
N GLN A 97 -10.86 -2.92 -13.89
CA GLN A 97 -12.08 -3.56 -14.36
C GLN A 97 -11.74 -4.86 -15.11
N VAL A 98 -12.29 -5.98 -14.65
CA VAL A 98 -12.15 -7.27 -15.30
C VAL A 98 -13.45 -7.62 -16.03
N ARG A 99 -13.36 -7.81 -17.35
CA ARG A 99 -14.50 -8.15 -18.19
C ARG A 99 -14.08 -9.02 -19.37
N ASN A 100 -14.82 -10.09 -19.62
CA ASN A 100 -14.58 -11.02 -20.75
C ASN A 100 -13.13 -11.55 -20.81
N GLY A 101 -12.54 -11.88 -19.65
CA GLY A 101 -11.18 -12.38 -19.54
C GLY A 101 -10.10 -11.33 -19.84
N ARG A 102 -10.43 -10.04 -19.83
CA ARG A 102 -9.50 -8.91 -19.93
C ARG A 102 -9.55 -8.08 -18.67
N SER A 103 -8.40 -7.56 -18.30
CA SER A 103 -8.24 -6.62 -17.21
C SER A 103 -7.76 -5.29 -17.76
N ASN A 104 -8.51 -4.23 -17.52
CA ASN A 104 -8.20 -2.87 -17.94
C ASN A 104 -8.30 -1.93 -16.75
N LEU A 105 -7.57 -0.83 -16.80
CA LEU A 105 -7.68 0.24 -15.82
C LEU A 105 -8.75 1.24 -16.27
N LYS A 106 -9.42 1.86 -15.32
CA LYS A 106 -10.43 2.88 -15.52
C LYS A 106 -10.21 4.02 -14.53
N LEU A 107 -10.57 5.21 -14.97
CA LEU A 107 -10.57 6.41 -14.14
C LEU A 107 -12.02 6.83 -13.84
N TYR A 108 -12.24 7.33 -12.65
CA TYR A 108 -13.49 7.93 -12.23
C TYR A 108 -13.21 9.29 -11.58
N ASN A 109 -13.85 10.32 -12.07
CA ASN A 109 -13.79 11.64 -11.46
C ASN A 109 -15.01 11.82 -10.54
N ALA A 110 -14.76 12.01 -9.25
CA ALA A 110 -15.80 12.08 -8.23
C ALA A 110 -16.66 13.34 -8.32
N ASP A 111 -16.12 14.44 -8.86
CA ASP A 111 -16.86 15.70 -8.99
C ASP A 111 -17.81 15.69 -10.19
N THR A 112 -17.33 15.20 -11.33
CA THR A 112 -18.14 15.15 -12.57
C THR A 112 -18.89 13.83 -12.73
N GLN A 113 -18.59 12.82 -11.88
CA GLN A 113 -19.10 11.46 -11.95
C GLN A 113 -18.79 10.76 -13.29
N ALA A 114 -17.81 11.26 -14.03
CA ALA A 114 -17.40 10.72 -15.31
C ALA A 114 -16.52 9.48 -15.14
N ARG A 115 -16.77 8.46 -15.96
CA ARG A 115 -15.92 7.28 -16.11
C ARG A 115 -15.19 7.37 -17.44
N THR A 116 -13.88 7.29 -17.42
CA THR A 116 -13.05 7.40 -18.60
C THR A 116 -12.00 6.29 -18.67
N ASP A 117 -11.51 6.04 -19.84
CA ASP A 117 -10.29 5.26 -20.03
C ASP A 117 -9.07 6.13 -19.66
N PRO A 118 -8.00 5.53 -19.14
CA PRO A 118 -6.73 6.22 -18.99
C PRO A 118 -6.13 6.57 -20.35
N PRO A 119 -5.05 7.37 -20.40
CA PRO A 119 -4.36 7.71 -21.66
C PRO A 119 -4.01 6.49 -22.52
N ALA A 120 -3.84 6.75 -23.82
CA ALA A 120 -3.43 5.72 -24.78
C ALA A 120 -2.12 5.06 -24.33
N GLY A 121 -2.03 3.73 -24.51
CA GLY A 121 -0.87 2.94 -24.10
C GLY A 121 -1.01 2.27 -22.71
N VAL A 122 -1.87 2.78 -21.85
CA VAL A 122 -2.11 2.16 -20.52
C VAL A 122 -2.86 0.84 -20.69
N ASN A 123 -4.03 0.87 -21.29
CA ASN A 123 -4.80 -0.35 -21.55
C ASN A 123 -4.31 -1.00 -22.86
N THR A 124 -3.88 -2.24 -22.76
CA THR A 124 -3.33 -3.00 -23.88
C THR A 124 -4.10 -4.32 -24.14
N ALA A 125 -3.57 -5.21 -24.95
CA ALA A 125 -4.09 -6.56 -25.09
C ALA A 125 -3.69 -7.47 -23.91
N HIS A 126 -2.87 -6.96 -23.00
CA HIS A 126 -2.37 -7.67 -21.81
C HIS A 126 -3.29 -7.46 -20.62
N TRP A 127 -2.86 -7.95 -19.47
CA TRP A 127 -3.58 -7.85 -18.21
C TRP A 127 -2.97 -6.73 -17.36
N GLU A 128 -3.69 -5.61 -17.21
CA GLU A 128 -3.32 -4.50 -16.33
C GLU A 128 -4.03 -4.64 -14.98
N TRP A 129 -3.30 -4.45 -13.88
CA TRP A 129 -3.81 -4.70 -12.54
C TRP A 129 -3.09 -3.90 -11.45
N GLU A 130 -3.69 -3.86 -10.25
CA GLU A 130 -3.18 -3.14 -9.07
C GLU A 130 -2.78 -1.69 -9.37
N PRO A 131 -3.70 -0.86 -9.90
CA PRO A 131 -3.35 0.52 -10.18
C PRO A 131 -3.26 1.36 -8.90
N SER A 132 -2.48 2.42 -8.95
CA SER A 132 -2.46 3.52 -8.00
C SER A 132 -2.29 4.83 -8.76
N ILE A 133 -2.71 5.95 -8.16
CA ILE A 133 -2.70 7.27 -8.78
C ILE A 133 -2.23 8.32 -7.78
N SER A 134 -1.39 9.25 -8.21
CA SER A 134 -1.00 10.44 -7.45
C SER A 134 -0.44 11.51 -8.39
N GLY A 135 -1.00 12.71 -8.36
CA GLY A 135 -0.64 13.81 -9.26
C GLY A 135 -0.74 13.40 -10.73
N ASP A 136 0.35 13.55 -11.45
CA ASP A 136 0.45 13.17 -12.87
C ASP A 136 0.73 11.66 -13.08
N TRP A 137 0.84 10.88 -12.03
CA TRP A 137 1.30 9.51 -12.15
C TRP A 137 0.19 8.48 -11.99
N LEU A 138 0.10 7.59 -12.98
CA LEU A 138 -0.62 6.32 -12.91
C LEU A 138 0.41 5.19 -12.78
N PHE A 139 0.34 4.45 -11.69
CA PHE A 139 1.25 3.37 -11.35
C PHE A 139 0.50 2.05 -11.36
N PHE A 140 1.03 1.01 -12.02
CA PHE A 140 0.32 -0.27 -12.15
C PHE A 140 1.24 -1.42 -12.54
N ALA A 141 0.74 -2.64 -12.42
CA ALA A 141 1.39 -3.82 -12.97
C ALA A 141 0.75 -4.24 -14.29
N ARG A 142 1.58 -4.77 -15.22
CA ARG A 142 1.14 -5.36 -16.49
C ARG A 142 1.70 -6.77 -16.60
N GLN A 143 0.85 -7.74 -16.97
CA GLN A 143 1.25 -9.11 -17.20
C GLN A 143 1.10 -9.47 -18.66
N THR A 144 2.20 -9.90 -19.28
CA THR A 144 2.24 -10.55 -20.60
C THR A 144 2.29 -12.07 -20.44
N SER A 145 2.35 -12.79 -21.54
CA SER A 145 2.52 -14.26 -21.53
C SER A 145 3.85 -14.72 -20.89
N SER A 146 4.88 -13.86 -20.88
CA SER A 146 6.23 -14.23 -20.46
C SER A 146 6.81 -13.43 -19.31
N SER A 147 6.24 -12.26 -19.01
CA SER A 147 6.82 -11.33 -18.05
C SER A 147 5.75 -10.50 -17.33
N GLN A 148 6.10 -10.03 -16.16
CA GLN A 148 5.36 -9.03 -15.41
C GLN A 148 6.19 -7.75 -15.33
N PHE A 149 5.53 -6.62 -15.42
CA PHE A 149 6.11 -5.29 -15.41
C PHE A 149 5.46 -4.47 -14.31
N VAL A 150 6.25 -3.61 -13.69
CA VAL A 150 5.77 -2.49 -12.86
C VAL A 150 6.01 -1.22 -13.65
N ILE A 151 4.97 -0.46 -13.85
CA ILE A 151 4.93 0.64 -14.81
C ILE A 151 4.47 1.90 -14.12
N LEU A 152 5.14 3.01 -14.43
CA LEU A 152 4.72 4.37 -14.13
C LEU A 152 4.40 5.07 -15.44
N HIS A 153 3.19 5.59 -15.57
CA HIS A 153 2.70 6.26 -16.77
C HIS A 153 2.22 7.67 -16.42
N SER A 154 2.66 8.66 -17.18
CA SER A 154 2.15 10.03 -17.01
C SER A 154 0.72 10.14 -17.54
N LEU A 155 -0.12 10.83 -16.79
CA LEU A 155 -1.52 11.12 -17.18
C LEU A 155 -1.62 12.28 -18.18
N THR A 156 -0.61 13.15 -18.24
CA THR A 156 -0.60 14.37 -19.08
C THR A 156 0.27 14.23 -20.32
N THR A 157 1.28 13.37 -20.27
CA THR A 157 2.18 13.13 -21.41
C THR A 157 2.19 11.62 -21.76
N PRO A 158 2.40 11.24 -23.04
CA PRO A 158 2.43 9.82 -23.42
C PRO A 158 3.76 9.14 -23.02
N THR A 159 4.16 9.30 -21.76
CA THR A 159 5.41 8.77 -21.23
C THR A 159 5.14 7.58 -20.32
N GLU A 160 5.74 6.45 -20.65
CA GLU A 160 5.72 5.23 -19.84
C GLU A 160 7.14 4.88 -19.38
N VAL A 161 7.32 4.61 -18.09
CA VAL A 161 8.59 4.18 -17.50
C VAL A 161 8.40 2.82 -16.88
N ILE A 162 9.17 1.84 -17.34
CA ILE A 162 9.23 0.52 -16.71
C ILE A 162 10.16 0.61 -15.50
N LEU A 163 9.58 0.48 -14.30
CA LEU A 163 10.32 0.51 -13.04
C LEU A 163 10.96 -0.85 -12.74
N ASP A 164 10.26 -1.94 -13.06
CA ASP A 164 10.72 -3.29 -12.84
C ASP A 164 10.14 -4.26 -13.87
N GLN A 165 10.88 -5.33 -14.16
CA GLN A 165 10.47 -6.38 -15.07
C GLN A 165 10.98 -7.73 -14.61
N GLY A 166 10.17 -8.79 -14.79
CA GLY A 166 10.62 -10.16 -14.52
C GLY A 166 9.59 -11.22 -14.85
N ARG A 167 10.07 -12.46 -14.88
CA ARG A 167 9.20 -13.65 -15.06
C ARG A 167 8.48 -14.07 -13.78
N ARG A 168 8.90 -13.53 -12.64
CA ARG A 168 8.35 -13.80 -11.33
C ARG A 168 7.52 -12.62 -10.89
N PHE A 169 6.73 -12.88 -9.90
CA PHE A 169 5.72 -12.01 -9.36
C PHE A 169 6.23 -10.57 -9.13
N ARG A 170 5.55 -9.63 -9.76
CA ARG A 170 5.72 -8.19 -9.61
C ARG A 170 4.37 -7.61 -9.29
N HIS A 171 4.20 -7.11 -8.08
CA HIS A 171 3.00 -6.43 -7.66
C HIS A 171 3.26 -4.94 -7.63
N ALA A 172 2.46 -4.17 -8.32
CA ALA A 172 2.37 -2.75 -8.03
C ALA A 172 1.82 -2.60 -6.59
N GLY A 173 2.26 -1.56 -5.93
CA GLY A 173 1.75 -1.18 -4.63
C GLY A 173 1.09 0.18 -4.74
N GLN A 174 1.77 1.21 -4.24
CA GLN A 174 1.25 2.57 -4.24
C GLN A 174 2.25 3.55 -4.85
N VAL A 175 1.75 4.57 -5.54
CA VAL A 175 2.44 5.83 -5.82
C VAL A 175 1.85 6.91 -4.93
N ASN A 176 2.71 7.76 -4.34
CA ASN A 176 2.33 8.91 -3.54
C ASN A 176 3.40 10.00 -3.71
N GLY A 177 3.01 11.15 -4.28
CA GLY A 177 3.91 12.23 -4.62
C GLY A 177 5.10 11.78 -5.47
N ASP A 178 6.31 12.01 -4.98
CA ASP A 178 7.56 11.64 -5.64
C ASP A 178 8.00 10.19 -5.40
N PHE A 179 7.14 9.35 -4.80
CA PHE A 179 7.53 8.01 -4.41
C PHE A 179 6.59 6.93 -4.95
N ALA A 180 7.18 5.81 -5.37
CA ALA A 180 6.47 4.59 -5.73
C ALA A 180 7.02 3.39 -4.96
N ALA A 181 6.16 2.46 -4.57
CA ALA A 181 6.58 1.22 -3.93
C ALA A 181 5.93 0.01 -4.58
N TRP A 182 6.69 -1.07 -4.73
CA TRP A 182 6.21 -2.33 -5.33
C TRP A 182 6.87 -3.54 -4.69
N THR A 183 6.27 -4.70 -4.92
CA THR A 183 6.83 -5.99 -4.49
C THR A 183 7.53 -6.68 -5.64
N ARG A 184 8.76 -7.10 -5.40
CA ARG A 184 9.59 -7.90 -6.31
C ARG A 184 9.83 -9.27 -5.72
N CYS A 185 9.35 -10.33 -6.37
CA CYS A 185 9.59 -11.71 -5.94
C CYS A 185 10.64 -12.42 -6.79
N THR A 186 11.44 -13.22 -6.14
CA THR A 186 12.31 -14.25 -6.72
C THR A 186 11.63 -15.63 -6.56
N LYS A 187 12.38 -16.72 -6.79
CA LYS A 187 11.88 -18.08 -6.51
C LYS A 187 11.59 -18.32 -5.01
N THR A 188 12.34 -17.66 -4.14
CA THR A 188 12.38 -17.97 -2.70
C THR A 188 12.11 -16.78 -1.79
N THR A 189 12.11 -15.57 -2.30
CA THR A 189 11.96 -14.34 -1.51
C THR A 189 11.12 -13.32 -2.23
N CYS A 190 10.42 -12.49 -1.48
CA CYS A 190 9.78 -11.28 -1.97
C CYS A 190 10.28 -10.08 -1.14
N ASN A 191 10.63 -9.01 -1.82
CA ASN A 191 11.10 -7.77 -1.21
C ASN A 191 10.25 -6.59 -1.71
N VAL A 192 10.03 -5.63 -0.84
CA VAL A 192 9.44 -4.34 -1.23
C VAL A 192 10.57 -3.41 -1.69
N VAL A 193 10.34 -2.74 -2.80
CA VAL A 193 11.21 -1.72 -3.38
C VAL A 193 10.50 -0.40 -3.31
N ARG A 194 11.19 0.66 -2.90
CA ARG A 194 10.75 2.05 -2.97
C ARG A 194 11.62 2.79 -3.97
N ARG A 195 11.01 3.56 -4.86
CA ARG A 195 11.71 4.48 -5.77
C ARG A 195 11.32 5.91 -5.44
N GLN A 196 12.33 6.77 -5.38
CA GLN A 196 12.12 8.19 -5.56
C GLN A 196 12.13 8.49 -7.07
N ILE A 197 11.02 9.02 -7.57
CA ILE A 197 10.76 9.16 -9.02
C ILE A 197 11.68 10.22 -9.63
N SER A 198 11.80 11.38 -8.99
CA SER A 198 12.58 12.51 -9.47
C SER A 198 14.08 12.23 -9.56
N THR A 199 14.63 11.42 -8.67
CA THR A 199 16.06 11.07 -8.63
C THR A 199 16.37 9.71 -9.25
N VAL A 200 15.34 8.94 -9.62
CA VAL A 200 15.46 7.56 -10.15
C VAL A 200 16.23 6.64 -9.18
N THR A 201 16.07 6.87 -7.88
CA THR A 201 16.81 6.15 -6.83
C THR A 201 15.95 5.05 -6.22
N ASP A 202 16.42 3.80 -6.31
CA ASP A 202 15.78 2.64 -5.70
C ASP A 202 16.35 2.32 -4.33
N THR A 203 15.47 2.11 -3.37
CA THR A 203 15.80 1.53 -2.08
C THR A 203 15.12 0.17 -1.97
N VAL A 204 15.91 -0.89 -1.94
CA VAL A 204 15.40 -2.24 -1.70
C VAL A 204 15.41 -2.50 -0.20
N LEU A 205 14.25 -2.79 0.36
CA LEU A 205 14.14 -3.18 1.75
C LEU A 205 14.66 -4.60 1.91
N GLN A 206 15.91 -4.72 2.34
CA GLN A 206 16.56 -6.02 2.56
C GLN A 206 16.32 -6.60 3.96
N LYS A 207 15.67 -5.87 4.83
CA LYS A 207 15.40 -6.24 6.22
C LYS A 207 13.96 -5.89 6.57
N PRO A 208 13.32 -6.63 7.39
CA PRO A 208 13.76 -7.60 8.40
C PRO A 208 14.09 -8.96 7.82
N SER A 209 14.60 -9.85 8.66
CA SER A 209 14.93 -11.25 8.40
C SER A 209 13.78 -12.13 7.88
N THR A 210 12.65 -11.56 7.49
CA THR A 210 11.51 -12.25 6.92
C THR A 210 11.71 -12.43 5.43
N ARG A 211 11.49 -13.64 4.94
CA ARG A 211 11.68 -13.98 3.52
C ARG A 211 10.61 -13.40 2.60
N TYR A 212 9.54 -12.87 3.15
CA TYR A 212 8.39 -12.43 2.38
C TYR A 212 7.91 -11.06 2.87
N GLN A 213 8.07 -10.07 2.00
CA GLN A 213 7.56 -8.71 2.15
C GLN A 213 6.57 -8.46 1.03
N TYR A 214 5.39 -7.93 1.32
CA TYR A 214 4.35 -7.67 0.35
C TYR A 214 3.67 -6.32 0.59
N GLY A 215 2.93 -5.85 -0.43
CA GLY A 215 1.99 -4.77 -0.29
C GLY A 215 2.66 -3.45 0.09
N GLY A 216 3.52 -2.95 -0.79
CA GLY A 216 4.16 -1.67 -0.58
C GLY A 216 3.17 -0.52 -0.66
N ALA A 217 2.72 -0.01 0.48
CA ALA A 217 2.13 1.31 0.58
C ALA A 217 3.25 2.32 0.84
N VAL A 218 3.18 3.50 0.25
CA VAL A 218 4.23 4.50 0.33
C VAL A 218 3.68 5.83 0.81
N THR A 219 4.46 6.48 1.67
CA THR A 219 4.27 7.86 2.10
C THR A 219 5.48 8.69 1.68
N GLU A 220 5.40 10.01 1.80
CA GLU A 220 6.54 10.89 1.52
C GLU A 220 7.74 10.56 2.40
N THR A 221 7.50 10.16 3.64
CA THR A 221 8.54 9.87 4.64
C THR A 221 8.98 8.42 4.66
N GLY A 222 8.18 7.47 4.16
CA GLY A 222 8.52 6.06 4.32
C GLY A 222 7.77 5.07 3.46
N ILE A 223 7.84 3.83 3.89
CA ILE A 223 7.11 2.70 3.31
C ILE A 223 6.39 1.97 4.42
N VAL A 224 5.18 1.53 4.14
CA VAL A 224 4.47 0.54 4.93
C VAL A 224 4.39 -0.75 4.14
N TYR A 225 4.82 -1.83 4.73
CA TYR A 225 4.77 -3.14 4.08
C TYR A 225 4.41 -4.24 5.07
N VAL A 226 4.11 -5.41 4.54
CA VAL A 226 3.85 -6.59 5.34
C VAL A 226 5.02 -7.55 5.31
N ALA A 227 5.34 -8.03 6.46
CA ALA A 227 6.34 -9.06 6.65
C ALA A 227 5.69 -10.38 7.08
N ARG A 228 6.10 -11.47 6.44
CA ARG A 228 5.74 -12.85 6.80
C ARG A 228 6.99 -13.67 7.04
N SER A 229 6.93 -14.60 7.99
CA SER A 229 8.02 -15.55 8.22
C SER A 229 8.06 -16.69 7.18
N GLY A 230 7.02 -16.87 6.38
CA GLY A 230 6.93 -17.93 5.37
C GLY A 230 5.84 -17.70 4.33
N PRO A 231 5.72 -18.60 3.33
CA PRO A 231 4.76 -18.47 2.25
C PRO A 231 3.32 -18.83 2.66
N LYS A 232 3.15 -19.48 3.81
CA LYS A 232 1.84 -19.91 4.27
C LYS A 232 1.03 -18.72 4.80
N CYS A 233 -0.26 -18.73 4.52
CA CYS A 233 -1.20 -17.79 5.09
C CYS A 233 -1.10 -17.74 6.63
N GLY A 234 -1.07 -16.54 7.19
CA GLY A 234 -0.98 -16.34 8.64
C GLY A 234 0.38 -16.67 9.27
N ALA A 235 1.43 -16.81 8.47
CA ALA A 235 2.76 -17.16 8.96
C ALA A 235 3.43 -15.97 9.65
N ASN A 236 3.06 -15.68 10.88
CA ASN A 236 3.62 -14.61 11.71
C ASN A 236 3.61 -13.24 11.00
N VAL A 237 2.42 -12.81 10.63
CA VAL A 237 2.20 -11.62 9.79
C VAL A 237 2.25 -10.36 10.62
N LYS A 238 2.99 -9.38 10.14
CA LYS A 238 3.18 -8.07 10.78
C LYS A 238 3.02 -6.95 9.77
N VAL A 239 2.38 -5.87 10.15
CA VAL A 239 2.46 -4.60 9.43
C VAL A 239 3.68 -3.85 9.94
N VAL A 240 4.55 -3.50 9.04
CA VAL A 240 5.84 -2.88 9.34
C VAL A 240 5.93 -1.55 8.63
N ARG A 241 6.32 -0.52 9.36
CA ARG A 241 6.69 0.79 8.86
C ARG A 241 8.23 0.87 8.74
N TYR A 242 8.73 1.49 7.70
CA TYR A 242 10.15 1.70 7.46
C TYR A 242 10.40 3.12 6.94
N PHE A 243 11.29 3.87 7.59
CA PHE A 243 11.59 5.27 7.28
C PHE A 243 13.01 5.50 6.74
N GLY A 244 13.75 4.47 6.40
CA GLY A 244 15.07 4.59 5.82
C GLY A 244 16.18 4.00 6.69
N ALA A 245 17.43 4.46 6.47
CA ALA A 245 18.61 3.86 7.08
C ALA A 245 18.73 4.04 8.59
N THR A 246 18.03 5.00 9.15
CA THR A 246 18.01 5.30 10.59
C THR A 246 17.03 4.45 11.38
N ASP A 247 16.09 3.79 10.70
CA ASP A 247 15.17 2.90 11.36
C ASP A 247 15.88 1.66 11.93
N PRO A 248 15.43 1.11 13.05
CA PRO A 248 15.87 -0.18 13.52
C PRO A 248 15.81 -1.21 12.40
N ALA A 249 16.82 -2.08 12.33
CA ALA A 249 16.93 -3.07 11.26
C ALA A 249 15.59 -3.80 11.06
N GLY A 250 14.91 -3.46 9.97
CA GLY A 250 13.63 -4.04 9.61
C GLY A 250 12.39 -3.20 9.87
N GLY A 251 12.57 -1.94 10.21
CA GLY A 251 11.48 -1.01 10.47
C GLY A 251 10.78 -1.23 11.81
N THR A 252 9.81 -0.40 12.10
CA THR A 252 8.98 -0.47 13.29
C THR A 252 7.73 -1.28 13.01
N ILE A 253 7.44 -2.28 13.85
CA ILE A 253 6.18 -3.04 13.77
C ILE A 253 5.06 -2.14 14.30
N VAL A 254 4.14 -1.76 13.42
CA VAL A 254 2.97 -0.94 13.79
C VAL A 254 1.73 -1.77 14.09
N ALA A 255 1.63 -3.00 13.56
CA ALA A 255 0.61 -3.96 13.95
C ALA A 255 1.15 -5.38 13.84
N ASP A 256 0.83 -6.20 14.83
CA ASP A 256 1.13 -7.63 14.85
C ASP A 256 -0.18 -8.40 14.67
N LEU A 257 -0.35 -9.07 13.55
CA LEU A 257 -1.48 -9.93 13.30
C LEU A 257 -1.28 -11.32 13.93
N GLY A 258 -0.06 -11.57 14.36
CA GLY A 258 0.35 -12.70 15.20
C GLY A 258 0.18 -14.06 14.57
N ALA A 259 0.35 -15.10 15.40
CA ALA A 259 0.15 -16.50 15.04
C ALA A 259 -1.35 -16.90 14.95
N ASN A 260 -2.26 -15.93 14.92
CA ASN A 260 -3.71 -16.16 14.98
C ASN A 260 -4.33 -16.57 13.65
N GLY A 261 -3.52 -17.00 12.67
CA GLY A 261 -4.01 -17.40 11.35
C GLY A 261 -4.61 -16.26 10.53
N ARG A 262 -4.31 -15.00 10.87
CA ARG A 262 -4.74 -13.81 10.11
C ARG A 262 -3.71 -13.40 9.12
N ASP A 263 -4.18 -12.87 8.01
CA ASP A 263 -3.36 -12.36 6.91
C ASP A 263 -4.05 -11.17 6.25
N PHE A 264 -3.42 -10.56 5.23
CA PHE A 264 -4.01 -9.46 4.49
C PHE A 264 -3.50 -9.47 3.04
N TRP A 265 -4.21 -8.74 2.16
CA TRP A 265 -3.90 -8.69 0.73
C TRP A 265 -3.20 -7.41 0.34
N SER A 266 -3.71 -6.27 0.79
CA SER A 266 -3.25 -4.96 0.37
C SER A 266 -3.20 -3.99 1.54
N ALA A 267 -2.32 -3.00 1.40
CA ALA A 267 -2.27 -1.84 2.26
C ALA A 267 -2.27 -0.57 1.39
N TYR A 268 -2.79 0.50 1.97
CA TYR A 268 -2.76 1.85 1.42
C TYR A 268 -2.36 2.81 2.53
N ALA A 269 -1.38 3.65 2.29
CA ALA A 269 -0.93 4.64 3.26
C ALA A 269 -1.27 6.05 2.76
N ARG A 270 -1.55 6.93 3.71
CA ARG A 270 -1.85 8.32 3.45
C ARG A 270 -1.12 9.19 4.46
N ASP A 271 -0.42 10.20 3.95
CA ASP A 271 0.08 11.30 4.76
C ASP A 271 -1.08 12.23 5.13
N ASN A 272 -1.12 12.67 6.38
CA ASN A 272 -2.08 13.66 6.86
C ASN A 272 -1.40 15.02 7.01
N ASP A 273 -2.17 16.11 6.93
CA ASP A 273 -1.67 17.50 7.02
C ASP A 273 -0.97 17.81 8.35
N ASP A 274 -1.27 17.07 9.40
CA ASP A 274 -0.64 17.19 10.72
C ASP A 274 0.68 16.38 10.85
N GLY A 275 1.13 15.76 9.76
CA GLY A 275 2.32 14.92 9.72
C GLY A 275 2.12 13.50 10.25
N SER A 276 0.91 13.13 10.64
CA SER A 276 0.56 11.74 10.96
C SER A 276 0.36 10.92 9.69
N VAL A 277 0.36 9.58 9.83
CA VAL A 277 0.10 8.65 8.73
C VAL A 277 -1.05 7.74 9.09
N ASP A 278 -1.99 7.60 8.17
CA ASP A 278 -3.01 6.57 8.22
C ASP A 278 -2.64 5.40 7.31
N VAL A 279 -2.72 4.19 7.86
CA VAL A 279 -2.53 2.96 7.11
C VAL A 279 -3.83 2.18 7.08
N PHE A 280 -4.38 2.01 5.90
CA PHE A 280 -5.55 1.17 5.66
C PHE A 280 -5.10 -0.18 5.12
N TYR A 281 -5.69 -1.26 5.60
CA TYR A 281 -5.41 -2.61 5.13
C TYR A 281 -6.63 -3.52 5.29
N ASP A 282 -6.75 -4.49 4.42
CA ASP A 282 -7.72 -5.55 4.56
C ASP A 282 -7.14 -6.70 5.38
N ARG A 283 -7.92 -7.27 6.26
CA ARG A 283 -7.52 -8.37 7.13
C ARG A 283 -8.51 -9.51 7.03
N TYR A 284 -8.00 -10.70 6.80
CA TYR A 284 -8.79 -11.92 6.74
C TYR A 284 -8.21 -13.02 7.63
N LEU A 285 -9.06 -13.98 8.00
CA LEU A 285 -8.65 -15.21 8.68
C LEU A 285 -8.39 -16.28 7.61
N CYS A 286 -7.24 -16.93 7.67
CA CYS A 286 -6.87 -17.99 6.73
C CYS A 286 -7.92 -19.09 6.68
N GLY A 287 -8.31 -19.50 5.48
CA GLY A 287 -9.38 -20.48 5.27
C GLY A 287 -10.81 -19.94 5.42
N LYS A 288 -10.98 -18.64 5.70
CA LYS A 288 -12.29 -17.98 5.65
C LYS A 288 -12.48 -17.22 4.34
N THR A 289 -13.74 -16.95 4.01
CA THR A 289 -14.16 -16.26 2.79
C THR A 289 -14.67 -14.84 3.09
N THR A 290 -14.18 -14.25 4.17
CA THR A 290 -14.54 -12.90 4.61
C THR A 290 -13.28 -12.14 5.01
N SER A 291 -13.26 -10.86 4.73
CA SER A 291 -12.23 -9.92 5.18
C SER A 291 -12.87 -8.60 5.60
N ASP A 292 -12.16 -7.87 6.44
CA ASP A 292 -12.58 -6.57 6.93
C ASP A 292 -11.47 -5.55 6.71
N ILE A 293 -11.82 -4.28 6.53
CA ILE A 293 -10.87 -3.19 6.39
C ILE A 293 -10.61 -2.55 7.75
N TYR A 294 -9.36 -2.40 8.07
CA TYR A 294 -8.85 -1.77 9.28
C TYR A 294 -8.03 -0.53 8.96
N ARG A 295 -7.97 0.38 9.90
CA ARG A 295 -7.09 1.55 9.91
C ARG A 295 -6.18 1.50 11.11
N ILE A 296 -4.92 1.85 10.91
CA ILE A 296 -3.95 2.23 11.93
C ILE A 296 -3.69 3.71 11.74
N HIS A 297 -3.82 4.48 12.82
CA HIS A 297 -3.39 5.88 12.86
C HIS A 297 -2.05 5.96 13.57
N ASP A 298 -1.04 6.47 12.88
CA ASP A 298 0.30 6.68 13.40
C ASP A 298 0.56 8.17 13.58
N PRO A 299 0.48 8.68 14.82
CA PRO A 299 0.65 10.11 15.08
C PRO A 299 2.10 10.58 14.95
N HIS A 300 3.05 9.65 14.93
CA HIS A 300 4.48 9.96 14.87
C HIS A 300 5.19 9.04 13.89
N PRO A 301 5.03 9.26 12.58
CA PRO A 301 5.51 8.34 11.56
C PRO A 301 7.04 8.27 11.40
N GLY A 302 7.79 9.00 12.16
CA GLY A 302 9.23 8.93 12.16
C GLY A 302 9.91 10.30 12.24
N PRO A 303 11.24 10.35 12.34
CA PRO A 303 11.97 11.62 12.40
C PRO A 303 11.91 12.34 11.07
#